data_70af0b515b93336f26c5a5b5313d976c
#
_entry.id   70af0b515b93336f26c5a5b5313d976c
#
_cell.length_a   1.000
_cell.length_b   1.000
_cell.length_c   1.000
_cell.angle_alpha   90.00
_cell.angle_beta   90.00
_cell.angle_gamma   90.00
#
_symmetry.space_group_name_H-M   'P 1'
#
loop_
_entity.id
_entity.type
_entity.pdbx_description
1 polymer ?
#
loop_
_entity_poly.entity_id
_entity_poly.type
_entity_poly.pdbx_seq_one_letter_code
_entity_poly.pdbx_strand_id
1 'polypeptide(L)'
;MIKLNNIPNILTISRLLCCPLWLLLFYFDLYIFCLILIVYSGVTDFLDGFLARKYDATSIIGKALDPIADKIFTSTVLITFIVDSRANFIVVSAIIIRELMVSGLREALSNYNKSYLLEVTFLAKIKTASQFLAIFILALVPLNISFSNTIYSFGTIFLYVTAILTVYTGYKYVIISIKELKNIES
;
A
#
# COMPACT_ATOMS: atom_id res chain seq x y z
N MET A 1 21.45 -22.92 6.65
CA MET A 1 20.09 -23.06 7.20
C MET A 1 19.48 -21.67 7.38
N ILE A 2 18.39 -21.36 6.71
CA ILE A 2 17.65 -20.10 6.89
C ILE A 2 17.01 -20.17 8.29
N LYS A 3 17.46 -19.32 9.21
CA LYS A 3 16.82 -19.23 10.53
C LYS A 3 15.37 -18.73 10.30
N LEU A 4 14.39 -19.38 10.92
CA LEU A 4 12.97 -19.01 10.86
C LEU A 4 12.72 -17.51 11.12
N ASN A 5 13.60 -16.88 11.90
CA ASN A 5 13.58 -15.44 12.20
C ASN A 5 13.87 -14.53 10.99
N ASN A 6 14.40 -15.07 9.88
CA ASN A 6 14.73 -14.28 8.70
C ASN A 6 13.62 -14.31 7.62
N ILE A 7 12.61 -15.16 7.77
CA ILE A 7 11.55 -15.32 6.77
C ILE A 7 10.79 -14.00 6.52
N PRO A 8 10.35 -13.25 7.55
CA PRO A 8 9.65 -11.97 7.31
C PRO A 8 10.52 -10.98 6.52
N ASN A 9 11.81 -10.87 6.84
CA ASN A 9 12.72 -9.98 6.12
C ASN A 9 12.88 -10.36 4.64
N ILE A 10 12.94 -11.67 4.34
CA ILE A 10 13.04 -12.15 2.96
C ILE A 10 11.77 -11.79 2.20
N LEU A 11 10.60 -11.91 2.81
CA LEU A 11 9.33 -11.55 2.19
C LEU A 11 9.26 -10.04 1.91
N THR A 12 9.67 -9.19 2.85
CA THR A 12 9.74 -7.74 2.66
C THR A 12 10.69 -7.35 1.53
N ILE A 13 11.90 -7.93 1.49
CA ILE A 13 12.87 -7.68 0.42
C ILE A 13 12.35 -8.17 -0.94
N SER A 14 11.71 -9.35 -0.99
CA SER A 14 11.13 -9.87 -2.23
C SER A 14 10.05 -8.92 -2.78
N ARG A 15 9.24 -8.28 -1.91
CA ARG A 15 8.23 -7.30 -2.29
C ARG A 15 8.86 -6.02 -2.86
N LEU A 16 10.01 -5.56 -2.33
CA LEU A 16 10.77 -4.47 -2.93
C LEU A 16 11.28 -4.82 -4.34
N LEU A 17 11.73 -6.07 -4.54
CA LEU A 17 12.14 -6.54 -5.86
C LEU A 17 10.97 -6.69 -6.85
N CYS A 18 9.73 -6.83 -6.36
CA CYS A 18 8.55 -6.80 -7.22
C CYS A 18 8.36 -5.45 -7.92
N CYS A 19 8.86 -4.32 -7.37
CA CYS A 19 8.69 -3.01 -8.00
C CYS A 19 9.40 -2.89 -9.36
N PRO A 20 10.72 -3.10 -9.48
CA PRO A 20 11.38 -3.08 -10.77
C PRO A 20 10.88 -4.21 -11.70
N LEU A 21 10.55 -5.38 -11.15
CA LEU A 21 9.99 -6.47 -11.94
C LEU A 21 8.62 -6.09 -12.52
N TRP A 22 7.76 -5.42 -11.73
CA TRP A 22 6.48 -4.88 -12.20
C TRP A 22 6.68 -3.93 -13.40
N LEU A 23 7.61 -2.98 -13.29
CA LEU A 23 7.87 -2.02 -14.35
C LEU A 23 8.32 -2.70 -15.64
N LEU A 24 9.18 -3.72 -15.53
CA LEU A 24 9.62 -4.50 -16.70
C LEU A 24 8.46 -5.28 -17.32
N LEU A 25 7.68 -5.99 -16.54
CA LEU A 25 6.54 -6.78 -17.03
C LEU A 25 5.47 -5.88 -17.66
N PHE A 26 5.22 -4.72 -17.04
CA PHE A 26 4.28 -3.74 -17.55
C PHE A 26 4.76 -3.15 -18.88
N TYR A 27 6.05 -2.81 -18.99
CA TYR A 27 6.65 -2.27 -20.22
C TYR A 27 6.56 -3.24 -21.41
N PHE A 28 6.61 -4.55 -21.15
CA PHE A 28 6.47 -5.60 -22.17
C PHE A 28 5.03 -6.12 -22.34
N ASP A 29 4.03 -5.43 -21.79
CA ASP A 29 2.60 -5.80 -21.85
C ASP A 29 2.28 -7.20 -21.29
N LEU A 30 3.11 -7.70 -20.40
CA LEU A 30 2.96 -9.01 -19.78
C LEU A 30 1.97 -8.96 -18.61
N TYR A 31 0.73 -8.54 -18.86
CA TYR A 31 -0.28 -8.20 -17.84
C TYR A 31 -0.67 -9.37 -16.93
N ILE A 32 -0.62 -10.62 -17.42
CA ILE A 32 -0.91 -11.78 -16.57
C ILE A 32 0.14 -11.94 -15.46
N PHE A 33 1.40 -11.68 -15.75
CA PHE A 33 2.46 -11.73 -14.75
C PHE A 33 2.38 -10.52 -13.80
N CYS A 34 1.96 -9.37 -14.29
CA CYS A 34 1.63 -8.21 -13.48
C CYS A 34 0.54 -8.56 -12.45
N LEU A 35 -0.53 -9.23 -12.86
CA LEU A 35 -1.59 -9.68 -11.96
C LEU A 35 -1.06 -10.66 -10.89
N ILE A 36 -0.20 -11.61 -11.29
CA ILE A 36 0.44 -12.55 -10.36
C ILE A 36 1.27 -11.80 -9.31
N LEU A 37 1.99 -10.74 -9.69
CA LEU A 37 2.77 -9.92 -8.74
C LEU A 37 1.88 -9.18 -7.74
N ILE A 38 0.71 -8.68 -8.16
CA ILE A 38 -0.25 -8.05 -7.22
C ILE A 38 -0.71 -9.07 -6.17
N VAL A 39 -1.12 -10.26 -6.62
CA VAL A 39 -1.56 -11.33 -5.71
C VAL A 39 -0.42 -11.75 -4.80
N TYR A 40 0.78 -11.95 -5.34
CA TYR A 40 1.97 -12.29 -4.58
C TYR A 40 2.27 -11.23 -3.50
N SER A 41 2.25 -9.93 -3.86
CA SER A 41 2.50 -8.85 -2.91
C SER A 41 1.47 -8.83 -1.78
N GLY A 42 0.18 -8.99 -2.08
CA GLY A 42 -0.87 -9.05 -1.06
C GLY A 42 -0.76 -10.26 -0.15
N VAL A 43 -0.45 -11.44 -0.69
CA VAL A 43 -0.26 -12.68 0.09
C VAL A 43 0.97 -12.58 0.98
N THR A 44 2.08 -12.07 0.47
CA THR A 44 3.33 -11.92 1.24
C THR A 44 3.16 -10.89 2.36
N ASP A 45 2.44 -9.79 2.15
CA ASP A 45 2.12 -8.80 3.19
C ASP A 45 1.28 -9.42 4.34
N PHE A 46 0.29 -10.22 3.99
CA PHE A 46 -0.50 -10.94 4.99
C PHE A 46 0.34 -11.96 5.76
N LEU A 47 1.18 -12.72 5.05
CA LEU A 47 2.00 -13.79 5.64
C LEU A 47 3.10 -13.23 6.55
N ASP A 48 3.81 -12.16 6.17
CA ASP A 48 4.85 -11.60 7.02
C ASP A 48 4.28 -11.02 8.32
N GLY A 49 3.17 -10.31 8.24
CA GLY A 49 2.46 -9.84 9.43
C GLY A 49 1.93 -10.98 10.33
N PHE A 50 1.49 -12.09 9.75
CA PHE A 50 1.06 -13.27 10.50
C PHE A 50 2.25 -13.99 11.16
N LEU A 51 3.33 -14.24 10.40
CA LEU A 51 4.52 -14.93 10.88
C LEU A 51 5.29 -14.12 11.93
N ALA A 52 5.40 -12.79 11.74
CA ALA A 52 6.03 -11.90 12.71
C ALA A 52 5.34 -11.97 14.08
N ARG A 53 4.01 -11.98 14.10
CA ARG A 53 3.23 -12.11 15.34
C ARG A 53 3.33 -13.50 15.97
N LYS A 54 3.36 -14.56 15.14
CA LYS A 54 3.37 -15.95 15.62
C LYS A 54 4.71 -16.37 16.23
N TYR A 55 5.81 -15.87 15.66
CA TYR A 55 7.16 -16.31 16.04
C TYR A 55 7.96 -15.25 16.82
N ASP A 56 7.35 -14.10 17.12
CA ASP A 56 8.03 -12.94 17.73
C ASP A 56 9.35 -12.56 17.01
N ALA A 57 9.38 -12.88 15.71
CA ALA A 57 10.56 -12.82 14.84
C ALA A 57 10.59 -11.48 14.11
N THR A 58 10.75 -10.39 14.86
CA THR A 58 10.82 -9.06 14.26
C THR A 58 12.25 -8.54 14.26
N SER A 59 12.87 -8.44 13.08
CA SER A 59 14.16 -7.74 12.98
C SER A 59 13.95 -6.22 12.90
N ILE A 60 14.96 -5.45 13.34
CA ILE A 60 14.95 -3.98 13.22
C ILE A 60 14.81 -3.55 11.75
N ILE A 61 15.53 -4.22 10.86
CA ILE A 61 15.49 -3.94 9.41
C ILE A 61 14.11 -4.26 8.82
N GLY A 62 13.51 -5.40 9.17
CA GLY A 62 12.18 -5.78 8.70
C GLY A 62 11.12 -4.77 9.14
N LYS A 63 11.13 -4.37 10.42
CA LYS A 63 10.19 -3.35 10.94
C LYS A 63 10.30 -2.01 10.20
N ALA A 64 11.50 -1.62 9.77
CA ALA A 64 11.72 -0.38 9.04
C ALA A 64 11.33 -0.50 7.56
N LEU A 65 11.66 -1.62 6.92
CA LEU A 65 11.43 -1.81 5.48
C LEU A 65 10.00 -2.17 5.12
N ASP A 66 9.26 -2.84 6.00
CA ASP A 66 7.93 -3.35 5.72
C ASP A 66 6.92 -2.24 5.33
N PRO A 67 6.77 -1.14 6.13
CA PRO A 67 5.89 -0.04 5.74
C PRO A 67 6.34 0.68 4.45
N ILE A 68 7.61 0.60 4.11
CA ILE A 68 8.19 1.21 2.91
C ILE A 68 7.88 0.35 1.70
N ALA A 69 8.12 -0.97 1.78
CA ALA A 69 7.93 -1.92 0.70
C ALA A 69 6.49 -1.92 0.17
N ASP A 70 5.50 -1.98 1.09
CA ASP A 70 4.09 -1.92 0.74
C ASP A 70 3.73 -0.64 -0.03
N LYS A 71 4.17 0.52 0.46
CA LYS A 71 3.86 1.80 -0.17
C LYS A 71 4.55 2.01 -1.51
N ILE A 72 5.79 1.57 -1.66
CA ILE A 72 6.53 1.68 -2.93
C ILE A 72 5.82 0.83 -3.99
N PHE A 73 5.49 -0.43 -3.69
CA PHE A 73 4.85 -1.31 -4.65
C PHE A 73 3.48 -0.77 -5.09
N THR A 74 2.59 -0.46 -4.14
CA THR A 74 1.25 0.06 -4.46
C THR A 74 1.31 1.40 -5.21
N SER A 75 2.25 2.29 -4.86
CA SER A 75 2.44 3.56 -5.58
C SER A 75 2.95 3.32 -7.00
N THR A 76 3.90 2.40 -7.21
CA THR A 76 4.42 2.04 -8.53
C THR A 76 3.28 1.53 -9.43
N VAL A 77 2.45 0.62 -8.93
CA VAL A 77 1.29 0.10 -9.68
C VAL A 77 0.31 1.22 -10.04
N LEU A 78 -0.05 2.07 -9.09
CA LEU A 78 -0.98 3.17 -9.33
C LEU A 78 -0.44 4.19 -10.34
N ILE A 79 0.87 4.48 -10.32
CA ILE A 79 1.51 5.37 -11.30
C ILE A 79 1.45 4.76 -12.71
N THR A 80 1.69 3.45 -12.86
CA THR A 80 1.59 2.80 -14.17
C THR A 80 0.14 2.81 -14.70
N PHE A 81 -0.87 2.76 -13.82
CA PHE A 81 -2.26 2.92 -14.24
C PHE A 81 -2.60 4.33 -14.74
N ILE A 82 -1.90 5.38 -14.26
CA ILE A 82 -2.02 6.72 -14.84
C ILE A 82 -1.45 6.72 -16.26
N VAL A 83 -0.27 6.15 -16.45
CA VAL A 83 0.41 6.10 -17.76
C VAL A 83 -0.46 5.39 -18.80
N ASP A 84 -1.13 4.32 -18.40
CA ASP A 84 -2.02 3.53 -19.24
C ASP A 84 -3.48 4.05 -19.25
N SER A 85 -3.72 5.26 -18.75
CA SER A 85 -5.05 5.91 -18.72
C SER A 85 -6.13 5.11 -17.97
N ARG A 86 -5.75 4.14 -17.14
CA ARG A 86 -6.67 3.35 -16.31
C ARG A 86 -7.02 4.03 -14.99
N ALA A 87 -6.26 5.03 -14.58
CA ALA A 87 -6.52 5.76 -13.34
C ALA A 87 -6.37 7.26 -13.52
N ASN A 88 -7.24 8.03 -12.83
CA ASN A 88 -7.17 9.49 -12.86
C ASN A 88 -5.98 9.98 -12.04
N PHE A 89 -5.16 10.85 -12.62
CA PHE A 89 -3.97 11.45 -12.00
C PHE A 89 -4.27 12.10 -10.64
N ILE A 90 -5.32 12.92 -10.54
CA ILE A 90 -5.65 13.65 -9.30
C ILE A 90 -5.98 12.66 -8.17
N VAL A 91 -6.76 11.63 -8.49
CA VAL A 91 -7.19 10.60 -7.54
C VAL A 91 -6.00 9.81 -7.01
N VAL A 92 -5.13 9.37 -7.90
CA VAL A 92 -3.92 8.61 -7.53
C VAL A 92 -2.97 9.48 -6.72
N SER A 93 -2.74 10.74 -7.15
CA SER A 93 -1.89 11.67 -6.41
C SER A 93 -2.38 11.90 -4.99
N ALA A 94 -3.69 12.10 -4.79
CA ALA A 94 -4.28 12.27 -3.47
C ALA A 94 -4.05 11.04 -2.58
N ILE A 95 -4.15 9.82 -3.14
CA ILE A 95 -3.86 8.58 -2.41
C ILE A 95 -2.40 8.53 -1.99
N ILE A 96 -1.46 8.73 -2.94
CA ILE A 96 -0.02 8.61 -2.68
C ILE A 96 0.45 9.67 -1.67
N ILE A 97 0.06 10.94 -1.86
CA ILE A 97 0.44 12.04 -0.95
C ILE A 97 0.00 11.71 0.48
N ARG A 98 -1.25 11.27 0.64
CA ARG A 98 -1.76 10.92 1.97
C ARG A 98 -1.02 9.72 2.57
N GLU A 99 -0.73 8.68 1.80
CA GLU A 99 0.02 7.51 2.29
C GLU A 99 1.39 7.91 2.84
N LEU A 100 2.11 8.73 2.10
CA LEU A 100 3.43 9.21 2.51
C LEU A 100 3.33 10.14 3.72
N MET A 101 2.39 11.08 3.70
CA MET A 101 2.17 12.03 4.80
C MET A 101 1.84 11.33 6.13
N VAL A 102 0.89 10.39 6.12
CA VAL A 102 0.51 9.66 7.35
C VAL A 102 1.63 8.75 7.83
N SER A 103 2.43 8.19 6.91
CA SER A 103 3.60 7.40 7.26
C SER A 103 4.64 8.24 8.00
N GLY A 104 4.98 9.41 7.45
CA GLY A 104 5.94 10.33 8.09
C GLY A 104 5.45 10.84 9.46
N LEU A 105 4.14 11.18 9.58
CA LEU A 105 3.56 11.59 10.87
C LEU A 105 3.61 10.47 11.92
N ARG A 106 3.35 9.22 11.51
CA ARG A 106 3.45 8.06 12.41
C ARG A 106 4.88 7.84 12.89
N GLU A 107 5.85 7.97 11.97
CA GLU A 107 7.27 7.87 12.31
C GLU A 107 7.70 8.99 13.27
N ALA A 108 7.32 10.23 12.98
CA ALA A 108 7.59 11.37 13.86
C ALA A 108 7.04 11.14 15.28
N LEU A 109 5.79 10.71 15.43
CA LEU A 109 5.19 10.39 16.73
C LEU A 109 5.82 9.16 17.41
N SER A 110 6.33 8.21 16.63
CA SER A 110 7.02 7.04 17.17
C SER A 110 8.30 7.41 17.91
N ASN A 111 9.03 8.43 17.44
CA ASN A 111 10.24 8.93 18.12
C ASN A 111 9.96 9.47 19.52
N TYR A 112 8.71 9.85 19.81
CA TYR A 112 8.25 10.31 21.12
C TYR A 112 7.40 9.27 21.85
N ASN A 113 7.41 8.00 21.44
CA ASN A 113 6.59 6.93 22.00
C ASN A 113 5.07 7.20 21.96
N LYS A 114 4.60 8.04 21.02
CA LYS A 114 3.19 8.43 20.87
C LYS A 114 2.52 7.85 19.63
N SER A 115 3.11 6.85 18.99
CA SER A 115 2.55 6.21 17.79
C SER A 115 1.16 5.57 18.00
N TYR A 116 0.81 5.21 19.26
CA TYR A 116 -0.50 4.66 19.62
C TYR A 116 -1.66 5.63 19.33
N LEU A 117 -1.39 6.94 19.28
CA LEU A 117 -2.41 7.94 18.92
C LEU A 117 -2.92 7.82 17.48
N LEU A 118 -2.11 7.19 16.62
CA LEU A 118 -2.47 6.89 15.22
C LEU A 118 -2.76 5.41 15.02
N GLU A 119 -3.46 4.78 15.96
CA GLU A 119 -3.91 3.39 15.82
C GLU A 119 -4.77 3.20 14.57
N VAL A 120 -4.67 2.00 13.99
CA VAL A 120 -5.38 1.66 12.76
C VAL A 120 -6.87 1.53 13.03
N THR A 121 -7.65 2.52 12.63
CA THR A 121 -9.11 2.51 12.73
C THR A 121 -9.73 1.49 11.79
N PHE A 122 -10.98 1.08 12.06
CA PHE A 122 -11.76 0.21 11.17
C PHE A 122 -11.87 0.81 9.74
N LEU A 123 -12.08 2.14 9.64
CA LEU A 123 -12.11 2.84 8.35
C LEU A 123 -10.77 2.75 7.60
N ALA A 124 -9.66 2.78 8.32
CA ALA A 124 -8.35 2.60 7.69
C ALA A 124 -8.16 1.18 7.12
N LYS A 125 -8.73 0.17 7.75
CA LYS A 125 -8.74 -1.21 7.22
C LYS A 125 -9.60 -1.32 5.95
N ILE A 126 -10.81 -0.75 5.97
CA ILE A 126 -11.70 -0.71 4.79
C ILE A 126 -11.00 0.02 3.63
N LYS A 127 -10.37 1.16 3.89
CA LYS A 127 -9.59 1.90 2.90
C LYS A 127 -8.53 1.02 2.22
N THR A 128 -7.72 0.30 3.02
CA THR A 128 -6.66 -0.57 2.47
C THR A 128 -7.23 -1.72 1.65
N ALA A 129 -8.31 -2.35 2.12
CA ALA A 129 -8.99 -3.41 1.38
C ALA A 129 -9.59 -2.88 0.06
N SER A 130 -10.23 -1.69 0.08
CA SER A 130 -10.78 -1.04 -1.11
C SER A 130 -9.69 -0.66 -2.10
N GLN A 131 -8.53 -0.18 -1.63
CA GLN A 131 -7.38 0.15 -2.47
C GLN A 131 -6.83 -1.09 -3.18
N PHE A 132 -6.63 -2.17 -2.44
CA PHE A 132 -6.15 -3.43 -3.01
C PHE A 132 -7.13 -3.99 -4.05
N LEU A 133 -8.44 -3.93 -3.74
CA LEU A 133 -9.49 -4.37 -4.66
C LEU A 133 -9.54 -3.51 -5.92
N ALA A 134 -9.41 -2.17 -5.81
CA ALA A 134 -9.35 -1.27 -6.95
C ALA A 134 -8.15 -1.60 -7.85
N ILE A 135 -6.97 -1.78 -7.26
CA ILE A 135 -5.74 -2.15 -7.97
C ILE A 135 -5.92 -3.49 -8.70
N PHE A 136 -6.46 -4.50 -8.02
CA PHE A 136 -6.69 -5.82 -8.59
C PHE A 136 -7.67 -5.77 -9.77
N ILE A 137 -8.81 -5.09 -9.62
CA ILE A 137 -9.82 -4.96 -10.69
C ILE A 137 -9.24 -4.19 -11.88
N LEU A 138 -8.53 -3.08 -11.66
CA LEU A 138 -7.94 -2.30 -12.76
C LEU A 138 -6.82 -3.08 -13.49
N ALA A 139 -6.13 -3.97 -12.81
CA ALA A 139 -5.14 -4.85 -13.44
C ALA A 139 -5.77 -5.92 -14.36
N LEU A 140 -7.04 -6.27 -14.15
CA LEU A 140 -7.77 -7.20 -15.02
C LEU A 140 -8.22 -6.58 -16.35
N VAL A 141 -8.28 -5.26 -16.46
CA VAL A 141 -8.80 -4.55 -17.64
C VAL A 141 -8.13 -5.00 -18.94
N PRO A 142 -6.80 -5.07 -19.07
CA PRO A 142 -6.15 -5.47 -20.32
C PRO A 142 -6.25 -6.97 -20.64
N LEU A 143 -6.66 -7.78 -19.66
CA LEU A 143 -6.77 -9.24 -19.83
C LEU A 143 -8.13 -9.68 -20.39
N ASN A 144 -9.13 -8.80 -20.39
CA ASN A 144 -10.49 -9.17 -20.76
C ASN A 144 -11.12 -8.18 -21.73
N ILE A 145 -10.99 -8.47 -23.01
CA ILE A 145 -11.47 -7.60 -24.10
C ILE A 145 -13.00 -7.45 -24.08
N SER A 146 -13.74 -8.51 -23.77
CA SER A 146 -15.21 -8.52 -23.86
C SER A 146 -15.90 -7.69 -22.77
N PHE A 147 -15.33 -7.63 -21.57
CA PHE A 147 -15.90 -6.93 -20.41
C PHE A 147 -15.02 -5.78 -19.89
N SER A 148 -14.04 -5.35 -20.68
CA SER A 148 -13.05 -4.34 -20.25
C SER A 148 -13.69 -3.06 -19.71
N ASN A 149 -14.73 -2.54 -20.39
CA ASN A 149 -15.44 -1.33 -19.95
C ASN A 149 -16.16 -1.49 -18.60
N THR A 150 -16.77 -2.66 -18.39
CA THR A 150 -17.45 -2.96 -17.12
C THR A 150 -16.44 -3.10 -15.99
N ILE A 151 -15.36 -3.85 -16.20
CA ILE A 151 -14.27 -4.03 -15.24
C ILE A 151 -13.61 -2.68 -14.91
N TYR A 152 -13.34 -1.87 -15.94
CA TYR A 152 -12.80 -0.52 -15.77
C TYR A 152 -13.71 0.36 -14.90
N SER A 153 -15.02 0.37 -15.16
CA SER A 153 -15.98 1.17 -14.39
C SER A 153 -16.01 0.74 -12.92
N PHE A 154 -16.04 -0.56 -12.63
CA PHE A 154 -15.99 -1.05 -11.26
C PHE A 154 -14.66 -0.70 -10.56
N GLY A 155 -13.53 -0.94 -11.22
CA GLY A 155 -12.21 -0.58 -10.67
C GLY A 155 -12.10 0.91 -10.37
N THR A 156 -12.60 1.75 -11.27
CA THR A 156 -12.62 3.21 -11.10
C THR A 156 -13.49 3.62 -9.91
N ILE A 157 -14.69 3.05 -9.74
CA ILE A 157 -15.56 3.34 -8.58
C ILE A 157 -14.82 3.00 -7.28
N PHE A 158 -14.21 1.81 -7.17
CA PHE A 158 -13.43 1.44 -5.98
C PHE A 158 -12.24 2.36 -5.75
N LEU A 159 -11.59 2.85 -6.81
CA LEU A 159 -10.48 3.78 -6.69
C LEU A 159 -10.95 5.14 -6.12
N TYR A 160 -12.10 5.67 -6.58
CA TYR A 160 -12.68 6.91 -6.04
C TYR A 160 -13.13 6.73 -4.58
N VAL A 161 -13.77 5.62 -4.25
CA VAL A 161 -14.14 5.30 -2.86
C VAL A 161 -12.89 5.27 -1.98
N THR A 162 -11.82 4.62 -2.46
CA THR A 162 -10.52 4.59 -1.76
C THR A 162 -9.96 5.99 -1.55
N ALA A 163 -10.01 6.86 -2.55
CA ALA A 163 -9.51 8.24 -2.44
C ALA A 163 -10.29 9.03 -1.38
N ILE A 164 -11.63 8.95 -1.38
CA ILE A 164 -12.48 9.61 -0.40
C ILE A 164 -12.15 9.14 1.03
N LEU A 165 -12.08 7.83 1.24
CA LEU A 165 -11.72 7.24 2.53
C LEU A 165 -10.30 7.63 2.96
N THR A 166 -9.39 7.70 1.99
CA THR A 166 -7.99 8.07 2.19
C THR A 166 -7.86 9.51 2.67
N VAL A 167 -8.51 10.46 2.01
CA VAL A 167 -8.51 11.87 2.39
C VAL A 167 -9.16 12.06 3.76
N TYR A 168 -10.33 11.46 3.98
CA TYR A 168 -11.06 11.57 5.25
C TYR A 168 -10.26 11.05 6.45
N THR A 169 -9.67 9.84 6.32
CA THR A 169 -8.84 9.28 7.40
C THR A 169 -7.54 10.04 7.57
N GLY A 170 -6.94 10.54 6.47
CA GLY A 170 -5.73 11.36 6.50
C GLY A 170 -5.93 12.65 7.26
N TYR A 171 -7.00 13.37 7.00
CA TYR A 171 -7.35 14.61 7.69
C TYR A 171 -7.40 14.43 9.21
N LYS A 172 -8.06 13.38 9.71
CA LYS A 172 -8.11 13.05 11.14
C LYS A 172 -6.72 12.83 11.73
N TYR A 173 -5.87 12.05 11.03
CA TYR A 173 -4.52 11.76 11.50
C TYR A 173 -3.64 13.02 11.56
N VAL A 174 -3.76 13.90 10.57
CA VAL A 174 -3.02 15.19 10.55
C VAL A 174 -3.39 16.06 11.75
N ILE A 175 -4.68 16.23 12.05
CA ILE A 175 -5.13 17.05 13.19
C ILE A 175 -4.58 16.50 14.50
N ILE A 176 -4.70 15.20 14.73
CA ILE A 176 -4.20 14.54 15.95
C ILE A 176 -2.69 14.76 16.08
N SER A 177 -1.95 14.52 14.98
CA SER A 177 -0.49 14.62 14.99
C SER A 177 0.00 16.03 15.24
N ILE A 178 -0.57 17.04 14.58
CA ILE A 178 -0.17 18.45 14.77
C ILE A 178 -0.44 18.89 16.20
N LYS A 179 -1.60 18.52 16.77
CA LYS A 179 -1.93 18.85 18.15
C LYS A 179 -0.92 18.26 19.13
N GLU A 180 -0.56 16.99 18.94
CA GLU A 180 0.38 16.32 19.83
C GLU A 180 1.83 16.81 19.68
N LEU A 181 2.28 17.06 18.47
CA LEU A 181 3.63 17.60 18.24
C LEU A 181 3.79 18.99 18.86
N LYS A 182 2.77 19.86 18.78
CA LYS A 182 2.79 21.15 19.47
C LYS A 182 2.86 21.02 21.00
N ASN A 183 2.17 20.02 21.57
CA ASN A 183 2.23 19.77 23.02
C ASN A 183 3.60 19.23 23.50
N ILE A 184 4.42 18.71 22.59
CA ILE A 184 5.77 18.24 22.90
C ILE A 184 6.78 19.39 22.86
N GLU A 185 6.54 20.40 22.00
CA GLU A 185 7.40 21.57 21.87
C GLU A 185 7.15 22.63 22.93
N SER A 186 5.98 22.63 23.58
CA SER A 186 5.61 23.52 24.70
C SER A 186 6.09 22.98 26.04
#